data_7a75e66d013a4ca6f4a65761c88c8ce5
#
_entry.id   7a75e66d013a4ca6f4a65761c88c8ce5
#
_cell.length_a   1.000
_cell.length_b   1.000
_cell.length_c   1.000
_cell.angle_alpha   90.00
_cell.angle_beta   90.00
_cell.angle_gamma   90.00
#
_symmetry.space_group_name_H-M   'P 1'
#
loop_
_entity.id
_entity.type
_entity.pdbx_description
1 polymer ?
#
loop_
_entity_poly.entity_id
_entity_poly.type
_entity_poly.pdbx_seq_one_letter_code
_entity_poly.pdbx_strand_id
1 'polypeptide(L)'
;DYTAVPSQIGPMRSARPPYIKFSELFDAIFLHWGQSQTKRGTNYIGANTIFRQDKVDHINQMTYGGKVALFGRGVSTEHTGVLYGAKIADAIKGEKFRTDANESKYTKFNFAKEETTVSDTECKTLGLTFSSRTATRDWTYNSSDKMYHCNDYKTDVERKNLLVLFDKTEYVSKANYKNSGSAEVYCNYKLAGGNGKLATDGTVIDITWSVDNGVLVIKDTDGKDVNFNVGTTWIGYASSNNG
;
A
#
# COMPACT_ATOMS: atom_id res chain seq x y z
N ASP A 1 -5.28 11.87 10.11
CA ASP A 1 -4.90 13.08 10.84
C ASP A 1 -3.37 13.17 10.95
N TYR A 2 -2.76 14.16 10.29
CA TYR A 2 -1.30 14.34 10.28
C TYR A 2 -0.73 14.76 11.65
N THR A 3 -1.56 15.15 12.59
CA THR A 3 -1.15 15.49 13.95
C THR A 3 -1.01 14.26 14.85
N ALA A 4 -1.58 13.13 14.45
CA ALA A 4 -1.53 11.86 15.16
C ALA A 4 -0.42 10.91 14.62
N VAL A 5 0.62 11.46 13.98
CA VAL A 5 1.71 10.65 13.43
C VAL A 5 2.57 10.09 14.56
N PRO A 6 3.01 8.82 14.46
CA PRO A 6 3.97 8.27 15.39
C PRO A 6 5.24 9.13 15.47
N SER A 7 5.90 9.13 16.62
CA SER A 7 7.16 9.87 16.81
C SER A 7 8.23 9.50 15.78
N GLN A 8 8.16 8.27 15.27
CA GLN A 8 9.08 7.73 14.27
C GLN A 8 8.37 6.78 13.31
N ILE A 9 8.62 6.91 12.00
CA ILE A 9 8.12 6.03 10.94
C ILE A 9 9.32 5.46 10.20
N GLY A 10 9.36 4.16 10.00
CA GLY A 10 10.40 3.45 9.26
C GLY A 10 10.38 1.94 9.49
N PRO A 11 11.23 1.19 8.76
CA PRO A 11 12.17 1.68 7.76
C PRO A 11 11.49 2.13 6.46
N MET A 12 11.93 3.27 5.95
CA MET A 12 11.43 3.81 4.71
C MET A 12 12.29 3.35 3.53
N ARG A 13 11.67 3.26 2.36
CA ARG A 13 12.32 2.84 1.13
C ARG A 13 12.04 3.81 -0.02
N SER A 14 12.73 3.57 -1.14
CA SER A 14 12.59 4.39 -2.34
C SER A 14 11.16 4.40 -2.88
N ALA A 15 10.70 5.58 -3.25
CA ALA A 15 9.43 5.74 -3.95
C ALA A 15 9.41 4.90 -5.24
N ARG A 16 8.32 4.20 -5.46
CA ARG A 16 8.06 3.42 -6.66
C ARG A 16 6.68 3.75 -7.21
N PRO A 17 6.53 3.78 -8.54
CA PRO A 17 5.28 4.22 -9.19
C PRO A 17 4.02 3.54 -8.69
N PRO A 18 3.98 2.22 -8.43
CA PRO A 18 2.77 1.57 -7.94
C PRO A 18 2.28 2.15 -6.61
N TYR A 19 3.21 2.42 -5.69
CA TYR A 19 2.85 2.97 -4.37
C TYR A 19 2.43 4.43 -4.44
N ILE A 20 3.04 5.21 -5.35
CA ILE A 20 2.63 6.60 -5.61
C ILE A 20 1.19 6.62 -6.10
N LYS A 21 0.88 5.82 -7.13
CA LYS A 21 -0.49 5.70 -7.65
C LYS A 21 -1.48 5.23 -6.59
N PHE A 22 -1.05 4.29 -5.74
CA PHE A 22 -1.90 3.79 -4.68
C PHE A 22 -2.20 4.88 -3.63
N SER A 23 -1.20 5.73 -3.30
CA SER A 23 -1.42 6.85 -2.37
C SER A 23 -2.39 7.90 -2.90
N GLU A 24 -2.45 8.09 -4.23
CA GLU A 24 -3.39 9.01 -4.87
C GLU A 24 -4.85 8.59 -4.65
N LEU A 25 -5.13 7.28 -4.55
CA LEU A 25 -6.49 6.77 -4.27
C LEU A 25 -7.02 7.21 -2.91
N PHE A 26 -6.15 7.61 -2.01
CA PHE A 26 -6.47 8.04 -0.66
C PHE A 26 -6.18 9.52 -0.43
N ASP A 27 -5.86 10.27 -1.49
CA ASP A 27 -5.50 11.70 -1.39
C ASP A 27 -4.42 11.95 -0.31
N ALA A 28 -3.45 11.05 -0.23
CA ALA A 28 -2.49 10.96 0.86
C ALA A 28 -1.15 11.61 0.51
N ILE A 29 -0.51 12.21 1.52
CA ILE A 29 0.89 12.67 1.42
C ILE A 29 1.80 11.42 1.45
N PHE A 30 2.61 11.23 0.40
CA PHE A 30 3.45 10.06 0.25
C PHE A 30 4.80 10.23 0.95
N LEU A 31 5.11 9.35 1.90
CA LEU A 31 6.39 9.36 2.62
C LEU A 31 7.36 8.35 1.98
N HIS A 32 8.61 8.78 1.71
CA HIS A 32 9.61 7.91 1.09
C HIS A 32 11.05 8.31 1.40
N TRP A 33 11.99 7.41 1.10
CA TRP A 33 13.42 7.67 1.17
C TRP A 33 14.08 7.38 -0.19
N GLY A 34 14.40 8.45 -0.92
CA GLY A 34 14.93 8.35 -2.27
C GLY A 34 13.90 7.88 -3.29
N GLN A 35 14.38 7.50 -4.45
CA GLN A 35 13.51 7.14 -5.57
C GLN A 35 14.05 5.96 -6.37
N SER A 36 13.16 5.20 -6.99
CA SER A 36 13.48 4.29 -8.09
C SER A 36 13.12 4.93 -9.43
N GLN A 37 13.53 4.28 -10.50
CA GLN A 37 13.14 4.66 -11.86
C GLN A 37 12.01 3.74 -12.34
N THR A 38 11.26 4.23 -13.32
CA THR A 38 10.30 3.43 -14.09
C THR A 38 10.31 3.86 -15.54
N LYS A 39 9.66 3.09 -16.40
CA LYS A 39 9.46 3.42 -17.81
C LYS A 39 8.10 4.09 -17.98
N ARG A 40 8.08 5.27 -18.61
CA ARG A 40 6.87 5.96 -19.06
C ARG A 40 7.02 6.25 -20.55
N GLY A 41 6.25 5.55 -21.38
CA GLY A 41 6.47 5.51 -22.83
C GLY A 41 7.83 4.89 -23.15
N THR A 42 8.67 5.60 -23.89
CA THR A 42 10.04 5.17 -24.25
C THR A 42 11.10 5.59 -23.23
N ASN A 43 10.78 6.47 -22.28
CA ASN A 43 11.72 7.09 -21.37
C ASN A 43 11.73 6.44 -19.98
N TYR A 44 12.91 6.35 -19.37
CA TYR A 44 13.04 6.03 -17.96
C TYR A 44 13.01 7.34 -17.16
N ILE A 45 12.10 7.42 -16.21
CA ILE A 45 11.94 8.59 -15.33
C ILE A 45 12.03 8.16 -13.86
N GLY A 46 12.53 9.06 -13.01
CA GLY A 46 12.52 8.85 -11.56
C GLY A 46 11.20 9.23 -10.92
N ALA A 47 10.97 8.74 -9.71
CA ALA A 47 9.76 9.02 -8.94
C ALA A 47 9.52 10.53 -8.73
N ASN A 48 10.58 11.34 -8.55
CA ASN A 48 10.44 12.80 -8.43
C ASN A 48 9.80 13.45 -9.66
N THR A 49 10.06 12.89 -10.85
CA THR A 49 9.39 13.35 -12.07
C THR A 49 7.89 13.01 -12.04
N ILE A 50 7.55 11.82 -11.52
CA ILE A 50 6.15 11.38 -11.37
C ILE A 50 5.43 12.29 -10.40
N PHE A 51 5.97 12.52 -9.20
CA PHE A 51 5.37 13.42 -8.21
C PHE A 51 5.03 14.79 -8.78
N ARG A 52 5.98 15.37 -9.54
CA ARG A 52 5.79 16.68 -10.18
C ARG A 52 4.74 16.65 -11.29
N GLN A 53 4.75 15.63 -12.14
CA GLN A 53 3.82 15.51 -13.27
C GLN A 53 2.41 15.22 -12.80
N ASP A 54 2.26 14.34 -11.82
CA ASP A 54 0.97 13.88 -11.32
C ASP A 54 0.51 14.74 -10.11
N LYS A 55 1.32 15.74 -9.69
CA LYS A 55 1.03 16.69 -8.60
C LYS A 55 0.71 16.00 -7.27
N VAL A 56 1.47 14.96 -6.94
CA VAL A 56 1.33 14.21 -5.70
C VAL A 56 2.17 14.85 -4.61
N ASP A 57 1.56 15.18 -3.48
CA ASP A 57 2.25 15.67 -2.30
C ASP A 57 3.12 14.56 -1.70
N HIS A 58 4.40 14.86 -1.45
CA HIS A 58 5.32 13.85 -0.93
C HIS A 58 6.38 14.44 -0.01
N ILE A 59 6.84 13.65 0.94
CA ILE A 59 7.94 13.99 1.85
C ILE A 59 9.07 12.98 1.66
N ASN A 60 10.22 13.49 1.22
CA ASN A 60 11.42 12.67 1.06
C ASN A 60 12.27 12.75 2.32
N GLN A 61 12.52 11.61 2.96
CA GLN A 61 13.39 11.51 4.13
C GLN A 61 14.79 12.12 3.90
N MET A 62 15.31 12.05 2.67
CA MET A 62 16.62 12.67 2.35
C MET A 62 16.63 14.19 2.53
N THR A 63 15.46 14.83 2.41
CA THR A 63 15.31 16.28 2.58
C THR A 63 14.95 16.66 4.02
N TYR A 64 14.04 15.91 4.63
CA TYR A 64 13.43 16.26 5.91
C TYR A 64 13.84 15.33 7.06
N GLY A 65 14.38 14.16 6.77
CA GLY A 65 14.86 13.24 7.78
C GLY A 65 16.19 13.72 8.37
N GLY A 66 16.39 13.48 9.62
CA GLY A 66 17.69 13.59 10.25
C GLY A 66 18.65 12.48 9.81
N LYS A 67 19.72 12.30 10.54
CA LYS A 67 20.60 11.15 10.37
C LYS A 67 19.78 9.84 10.42
N VAL A 68 20.15 8.92 9.58
CA VAL A 68 19.57 7.59 9.50
C VAL A 68 19.61 6.93 10.89
N ALA A 69 18.47 6.51 11.41
CA ALA A 69 18.43 5.70 12.61
C ALA A 69 18.91 4.28 12.26
N LEU A 70 19.85 3.78 13.02
CA LEU A 70 20.43 2.47 12.79
C LEU A 70 19.57 1.39 13.43
N PHE A 71 18.99 0.52 12.65
CA PHE A 71 18.34 -0.72 13.10
C PHE A 71 19.42 -1.82 13.27
N GLY A 72 20.23 -1.72 14.32
CA GLY A 72 21.17 -2.76 14.69
C GLY A 72 22.37 -2.97 13.75
N ARG A 73 23.33 -3.79 14.19
CA ARG A 73 24.47 -4.20 13.37
C ARG A 73 24.01 -5.19 12.29
N GLY A 74 24.56 -5.05 11.09
CA GLY A 74 24.30 -5.97 9.97
C GLY A 74 23.08 -5.63 9.12
N VAL A 75 22.36 -4.55 9.40
CA VAL A 75 21.29 -4.06 8.54
C VAL A 75 21.88 -3.17 7.45
N SER A 76 21.55 -3.45 6.19
CA SER A 76 21.94 -2.60 5.07
C SER A 76 21.42 -1.18 5.25
N THR A 77 22.25 -0.19 4.92
CA THR A 77 21.91 1.24 5.03
C THR A 77 20.57 1.56 4.37
N GLU A 78 20.24 0.92 3.27
CA GLU A 78 18.97 1.12 2.55
C GLU A 78 17.73 0.68 3.34
N HIS A 79 17.89 -0.04 4.44
CA HIS A 79 16.83 -0.48 5.36
C HIS A 79 16.78 0.32 6.66
N THR A 80 17.53 1.41 6.76
CA THR A 80 17.66 2.18 8.00
C THR A 80 17.02 3.57 7.92
N GLY A 81 16.35 3.91 6.82
CA GLY A 81 15.72 5.21 6.63
C GLY A 81 14.54 5.42 7.59
N VAL A 82 14.57 6.51 8.33
CA VAL A 82 13.55 6.88 9.30
C VAL A 82 13.14 8.33 9.09
N LEU A 83 11.87 8.63 9.26
CA LEU A 83 11.33 9.98 9.33
C LEU A 83 10.68 10.20 10.68
N TYR A 84 11.01 11.30 11.32
CA TYR A 84 10.44 11.67 12.62
C TYR A 84 9.13 12.44 12.44
N GLY A 85 8.14 12.17 13.29
CA GLY A 85 6.82 12.78 13.20
C GLY A 85 6.85 14.30 13.22
N ALA A 86 7.69 14.91 14.08
CA ALA A 86 7.89 16.35 14.09
C ALA A 86 8.38 16.90 12.73
N LYS A 87 9.23 16.14 12.01
CA LYS A 87 9.73 16.54 10.70
C LYS A 87 8.67 16.41 9.62
N ILE A 88 7.71 15.52 9.77
CA ILE A 88 6.54 15.43 8.90
C ILE A 88 5.70 16.72 9.02
N ALA A 89 5.41 17.14 10.24
CA ALA A 89 4.68 18.40 10.48
C ALA A 89 5.41 19.62 9.94
N ASP A 90 6.75 19.70 10.16
CA ASP A 90 7.59 20.76 9.61
C ASP A 90 7.55 20.79 8.07
N ALA A 91 7.63 19.61 7.43
CA ALA A 91 7.59 19.48 5.98
C ALA A 91 6.22 19.89 5.42
N ILE A 92 5.12 19.44 6.01
CA ILE A 92 3.76 19.81 5.59
C ILE A 92 3.60 21.32 5.62
N LYS A 93 4.04 21.97 6.70
CA LYS A 93 3.98 23.41 6.86
C LYS A 93 4.90 24.14 5.88
N GLY A 94 6.14 23.67 5.71
CA GLY A 94 7.16 24.29 4.84
C GLY A 94 6.79 24.23 3.36
N GLU A 95 6.30 23.09 2.92
CA GLU A 95 5.85 22.87 1.53
C GLU A 95 4.43 23.41 1.27
N LYS A 96 3.74 23.83 2.33
CA LYS A 96 2.35 24.32 2.28
C LYS A 96 1.38 23.28 1.71
N PHE A 97 1.61 22.01 2.05
CA PHE A 97 0.70 20.95 1.65
C PHE A 97 -0.69 21.16 2.25
N ARG A 98 -1.67 20.74 1.50
CA ARG A 98 -3.06 20.75 1.96
C ARG A 98 -3.21 19.75 3.12
N THR A 99 -3.92 20.14 4.16
CA THR A 99 -4.17 19.33 5.36
C THR A 99 -5.56 18.71 5.40
N ASP A 100 -6.46 19.25 4.59
CA ASP A 100 -7.81 18.73 4.47
C ASP A 100 -7.91 17.80 3.27
N ALA A 101 -8.48 16.62 3.46
CA ALA A 101 -8.71 15.67 2.38
C ALA A 101 -9.69 16.24 1.36
N ASN A 102 -9.46 15.98 0.09
CA ASN A 102 -10.42 16.30 -0.95
C ASN A 102 -11.46 15.18 -1.01
N GLU A 103 -12.65 15.44 -0.48
CA GLU A 103 -13.75 14.49 -0.38
C GLU A 103 -14.12 13.81 -1.71
N SER A 104 -13.85 14.44 -2.85
CA SER A 104 -14.12 13.87 -4.18
C SER A 104 -12.99 12.99 -4.73
N LYS A 105 -11.82 12.97 -4.08
CA LYS A 105 -10.63 12.25 -4.52
C LYS A 105 -10.13 11.22 -3.52
N TYR A 106 -10.88 10.98 -2.49
CA TYR A 106 -10.47 10.14 -1.39
C TYR A 106 -11.36 8.90 -1.33
N THR A 107 -10.75 7.73 -1.39
CA THR A 107 -11.44 6.45 -1.28
C THR A 107 -12.14 6.33 0.08
N LYS A 108 -13.43 6.10 0.05
CA LYS A 108 -14.25 5.84 1.24
C LYS A 108 -14.72 4.40 1.20
N PHE A 109 -14.47 3.67 2.28
CA PHE A 109 -15.07 2.36 2.48
C PHE A 109 -16.44 2.53 3.18
N ASN A 110 -17.40 1.71 2.77
CA ASN A 110 -18.66 1.59 3.49
C ASN A 110 -18.46 0.68 4.69
N PHE A 111 -18.91 1.10 5.86
CA PHE A 111 -18.81 0.31 7.07
C PHE A 111 -20.19 -0.18 7.52
N ALA A 112 -20.24 -1.43 7.95
CA ALA A 112 -21.44 -2.00 8.58
C ALA A 112 -21.75 -1.29 9.91
N LYS A 113 -23.02 -1.10 10.20
CA LYS A 113 -23.46 -0.52 11.49
C LYS A 113 -23.18 -1.43 12.66
N GLU A 114 -23.29 -2.73 12.44
CA GLU A 114 -23.01 -3.78 13.40
C GLU A 114 -22.07 -4.79 12.75
N GLU A 115 -21.30 -5.49 13.57
CA GLU A 115 -20.38 -6.51 13.09
C GLU A 115 -21.14 -7.64 12.41
N THR A 116 -20.70 -8.01 11.20
CA THR A 116 -21.39 -9.00 10.37
C THR A 116 -20.41 -9.80 9.51
N THR A 117 -20.81 -11.02 9.18
CA THR A 117 -20.18 -11.82 8.12
C THR A 117 -20.49 -11.22 6.75
N VAL A 118 -19.63 -11.46 5.77
CA VAL A 118 -19.83 -10.97 4.38
C VAL A 118 -20.43 -12.04 3.48
N SER A 119 -20.41 -13.30 3.92
CA SER A 119 -20.99 -14.46 3.21
C SER A 119 -21.13 -15.65 4.15
N ASP A 120 -21.64 -16.78 3.63
CA ASP A 120 -21.65 -18.08 4.32
C ASP A 120 -20.36 -18.88 4.11
N THR A 121 -19.40 -18.36 3.33
CA THR A 121 -18.14 -19.04 3.05
C THR A 121 -17.13 -18.74 4.16
N GLU A 122 -16.78 -19.78 4.94
CA GLU A 122 -15.76 -19.66 5.98
C GLU A 122 -14.39 -19.29 5.40
N CYS A 123 -13.66 -18.43 6.12
CA CYS A 123 -12.28 -18.06 5.86
C CYS A 123 -11.47 -18.08 7.15
N LYS A 124 -11.04 -19.27 7.56
CA LYS A 124 -10.19 -19.45 8.75
C LYS A 124 -8.77 -18.98 8.50
N THR A 125 -8.29 -19.10 7.26
CA THR A 125 -6.95 -18.66 6.86
C THR A 125 -7.01 -18.08 5.46
N LEU A 126 -6.37 -16.91 5.29
CA LEU A 126 -6.16 -16.29 3.99
C LEU A 126 -4.65 -16.12 3.79
N GLY A 127 -4.10 -16.81 2.80
CA GLY A 127 -2.69 -16.72 2.44
C GLY A 127 -2.48 -15.93 1.15
N LEU A 128 -1.47 -15.05 1.13
CA LEU A 128 -1.07 -14.32 -0.07
C LEU A 128 0.43 -14.40 -0.30
N THR A 129 0.81 -14.93 -1.47
CA THR A 129 2.19 -15.00 -1.92
C THR A 129 2.49 -13.89 -2.92
N PHE A 130 3.34 -12.94 -2.55
CA PHE A 130 3.66 -11.79 -3.41
C PHE A 130 4.68 -12.10 -4.51
N SER A 131 5.53 -13.09 -4.30
CA SER A 131 6.51 -13.55 -5.28
C SER A 131 7.05 -14.93 -4.93
N SER A 132 7.65 -15.62 -5.90
CA SER A 132 8.34 -16.90 -5.68
C SER A 132 9.53 -16.82 -4.71
N ARG A 133 9.98 -15.62 -4.35
CA ARG A 133 11.10 -15.38 -3.43
C ARG A 133 10.67 -14.99 -2.02
N THR A 134 9.38 -14.79 -1.79
CA THR A 134 8.84 -14.41 -0.50
C THR A 134 7.93 -15.51 0.03
N ALA A 135 7.97 -15.75 1.33
CA ALA A 135 7.00 -16.62 1.97
C ALA A 135 5.58 -16.10 1.77
N THR A 136 4.62 -17.00 1.76
CA THR A 136 3.20 -16.66 1.85
C THR A 136 2.97 -15.91 3.16
N ARG A 137 2.11 -14.90 3.13
CA ARG A 137 1.64 -14.20 4.32
C ARG A 137 0.31 -14.81 4.70
N ASP A 138 0.32 -15.59 5.76
CA ASP A 138 -0.87 -16.31 6.24
C ASP A 138 -1.54 -15.52 7.36
N TRP A 139 -2.79 -15.15 7.13
CA TRP A 139 -3.66 -14.50 8.09
C TRP A 139 -4.63 -15.54 8.64
N THR A 140 -4.59 -15.78 9.94
CA THR A 140 -5.46 -16.75 10.61
C THR A 140 -6.52 -16.04 11.44
N TYR A 141 -7.77 -16.36 11.24
CA TYR A 141 -8.89 -15.80 11.99
C TYR A 141 -8.96 -16.38 13.40
N ASN A 142 -9.09 -15.51 14.38
CA ASN A 142 -9.34 -15.86 15.78
C ASN A 142 -10.75 -15.40 16.17
N SER A 143 -11.63 -16.35 16.44
CA SER A 143 -13.02 -16.07 16.80
C SER A 143 -13.21 -15.43 18.18
N SER A 144 -12.18 -15.46 19.04
CA SER A 144 -12.26 -14.88 20.39
C SER A 144 -12.21 -13.36 20.38
N ASP A 145 -11.42 -12.78 19.48
CA ASP A 145 -11.27 -11.33 19.30
C ASP A 145 -11.85 -10.85 17.94
N LYS A 146 -12.25 -11.81 17.10
CA LYS A 146 -12.79 -11.58 15.75
C LYS A 146 -11.84 -10.82 14.84
N MET A 147 -10.54 -11.12 14.95
CA MET A 147 -9.47 -10.52 14.16
C MET A 147 -8.73 -11.59 13.34
N TYR A 148 -8.12 -11.16 12.26
CA TYR A 148 -7.12 -11.94 11.54
C TYR A 148 -5.73 -11.60 12.06
N HIS A 149 -4.94 -12.62 12.40
CA HIS A 149 -3.60 -12.52 12.93
C HIS A 149 -2.56 -13.02 11.95
N CYS A 150 -1.43 -12.32 11.85
CA CYS A 150 -0.29 -12.72 11.03
C CYS A 150 1.02 -12.56 11.82
N ASN A 151 1.68 -13.68 12.09
CA ASN A 151 2.95 -13.72 12.83
C ASN A 151 4.20 -13.59 11.95
N ASP A 152 4.04 -13.45 10.63
CA ASP A 152 5.14 -13.39 9.67
C ASP A 152 5.97 -12.10 9.75
N TYR A 153 5.54 -11.14 10.52
CA TYR A 153 6.20 -9.85 10.72
C TYR A 153 7.09 -9.79 11.97
N LYS A 154 7.43 -10.93 12.57
CA LYS A 154 8.15 -11.06 13.87
C LYS A 154 7.38 -10.52 15.08
N THR A 155 6.26 -9.92 14.87
CA THR A 155 5.29 -9.52 15.88
C THR A 155 3.93 -9.93 15.36
N ASP A 156 3.03 -10.30 16.26
CA ASP A 156 1.65 -10.51 15.87
C ASP A 156 1.06 -9.21 15.33
N VAL A 157 0.52 -9.27 14.12
CA VAL A 157 -0.16 -8.16 13.47
C VAL A 157 -1.62 -8.55 13.27
N GLU A 158 -2.52 -7.83 13.89
CA GLU A 158 -3.94 -8.10 13.84
C GLU A 158 -4.69 -7.10 12.95
N ARG A 159 -5.67 -7.60 12.18
CA ARG A 159 -6.51 -6.78 11.30
C ARG A 159 -7.95 -7.30 11.31
N LYS A 160 -8.89 -6.35 11.26
CA LYS A 160 -10.31 -6.67 11.21
C LYS A 160 -10.74 -7.15 9.83
N ASN A 161 -10.23 -6.49 8.79
CA ASN A 161 -10.56 -6.78 7.41
C ASN A 161 -9.30 -7.07 6.61
N LEU A 162 -9.38 -8.03 5.69
CA LEU A 162 -8.37 -8.32 4.71
C LEU A 162 -8.94 -8.08 3.31
N LEU A 163 -8.42 -7.09 2.61
CA LEU A 163 -8.80 -6.77 1.24
C LEU A 163 -7.68 -7.18 0.31
N VAL A 164 -7.92 -8.10 -0.61
CA VAL A 164 -6.98 -8.50 -1.65
C VAL A 164 -7.47 -8.01 -2.99
N LEU A 165 -6.64 -7.25 -3.68
CA LEU A 165 -6.92 -6.71 -5.00
C LEU A 165 -5.98 -7.36 -6.03
N PHE A 166 -6.51 -8.01 -7.05
CA PHE A 166 -5.75 -8.54 -8.17
C PHE A 166 -5.80 -7.57 -9.35
N ASP A 167 -4.64 -7.23 -9.89
CA ASP A 167 -4.51 -6.33 -11.03
C ASP A 167 -3.61 -6.90 -12.11
N LYS A 168 -3.78 -6.37 -13.31
CA LYS A 168 -2.86 -6.64 -14.42
C LYS A 168 -1.54 -5.92 -14.16
N THR A 169 -0.46 -6.69 -14.19
CA THR A 169 0.89 -6.17 -14.02
C THR A 169 1.69 -6.22 -15.31
N GLU A 170 2.64 -5.31 -15.43
CA GLU A 170 3.62 -5.28 -16.50
C GLU A 170 5.01 -5.30 -15.88
N TYR A 171 5.87 -6.21 -16.33
CA TYR A 171 7.26 -6.23 -15.93
C TYR A 171 8.09 -5.47 -16.94
N VAL A 172 8.81 -4.45 -16.48
CA VAL A 172 9.70 -3.61 -17.30
C VAL A 172 11.13 -3.85 -16.86
N SER A 173 11.99 -4.21 -17.80
CA SER A 173 13.41 -4.45 -17.55
C SER A 173 14.26 -3.30 -18.09
N LYS A 174 15.17 -2.77 -17.28
CA LYS A 174 16.22 -1.83 -17.68
C LYS A 174 17.55 -2.54 -17.63
N ALA A 175 18.17 -2.76 -18.79
CA ALA A 175 19.48 -3.36 -18.90
C ALA A 175 20.56 -2.46 -18.28
N ASN A 176 21.64 -3.09 -17.81
CA ASN A 176 22.82 -2.43 -17.26
C ASN A 176 22.52 -1.29 -16.28
N TYR A 177 21.59 -1.52 -15.35
CA TYR A 177 21.17 -0.51 -14.38
C TYR A 177 22.36 -0.04 -13.53
N LYS A 178 22.57 1.29 -13.51
CA LYS A 178 23.71 1.93 -12.81
C LYS A 178 25.08 1.36 -13.19
N ASN A 179 25.24 0.90 -14.43
CA ASN A 179 26.46 0.27 -14.93
C ASN A 179 26.90 -0.99 -14.16
N SER A 180 25.93 -1.70 -13.57
CA SER A 180 26.20 -2.92 -12.78
C SER A 180 26.42 -4.17 -13.64
N GLY A 181 26.22 -4.10 -14.95
CA GLY A 181 26.16 -5.26 -15.85
C GLY A 181 24.87 -6.09 -15.73
N SER A 182 24.04 -5.80 -14.75
CA SER A 182 22.76 -6.50 -14.49
C SER A 182 21.55 -5.68 -14.90
N ALA A 183 20.47 -6.33 -15.23
CA ALA A 183 19.17 -5.68 -15.45
C ALA A 183 18.44 -5.45 -14.12
N GLU A 184 17.75 -4.32 -14.00
CA GLU A 184 16.77 -4.11 -12.95
C GLU A 184 15.37 -4.30 -13.52
N VAL A 185 14.54 -5.08 -12.82
CA VAL A 185 13.17 -5.38 -13.22
C VAL A 185 12.21 -4.61 -12.33
N TYR A 186 11.28 -3.91 -12.95
CA TYR A 186 10.22 -3.17 -12.28
C TYR A 186 8.88 -3.83 -12.53
N CYS A 187 8.07 -3.97 -11.49
CA CYS A 187 6.68 -4.36 -11.61
C CYS A 187 5.81 -3.10 -11.63
N ASN A 188 5.10 -2.89 -12.71
CA ASN A 188 4.12 -1.83 -12.86
C ASN A 188 2.71 -2.41 -12.70
N TYR A 189 1.98 -1.94 -11.71
CA TYR A 189 0.55 -2.17 -11.57
C TYR A 189 -0.21 -1.11 -12.35
N LYS A 190 -1.25 -1.53 -13.09
CA LYS A 190 -1.99 -0.64 -13.99
C LYS A 190 -3.08 0.16 -13.27
N LEU A 191 -3.52 -0.31 -12.11
CA LEU A 191 -4.70 0.21 -11.40
C LEU A 191 -5.93 0.26 -12.33
N ALA A 192 -6.07 -0.80 -13.14
CA ALA A 192 -7.12 -0.86 -14.15
C ALA A 192 -8.43 -1.45 -13.62
N GLY A 193 -8.39 -1.99 -12.41
CA GLY A 193 -9.47 -2.78 -11.86
C GLY A 193 -9.31 -4.28 -12.13
N GLY A 194 -10.10 -5.07 -11.45
CA GLY A 194 -10.06 -6.52 -11.54
C GLY A 194 -10.93 -7.20 -10.51
N ASN A 195 -10.61 -8.46 -10.25
CA ASN A 195 -11.22 -9.24 -9.18
C ASN A 195 -10.44 -9.07 -7.88
N GLY A 196 -11.03 -9.48 -6.78
CA GLY A 196 -10.40 -9.46 -5.48
C GLY A 196 -11.16 -10.31 -4.47
N LYS A 197 -10.73 -10.22 -3.22
CA LYS A 197 -11.41 -10.87 -2.10
C LYS A 197 -11.47 -9.92 -0.92
N LEU A 198 -12.59 -9.94 -0.22
CA LEU A 198 -12.73 -9.31 1.09
C LEU A 198 -12.99 -10.39 2.12
N ALA A 199 -12.09 -10.52 3.11
CA ALA A 199 -12.30 -11.37 4.27
C ALA A 199 -12.51 -10.52 5.52
N THR A 200 -13.56 -10.83 6.28
CA THR A 200 -13.87 -10.19 7.55
C THR A 200 -14.74 -11.13 8.39
N ASP A 201 -14.66 -11.04 9.70
CA ASP A 201 -15.42 -11.86 10.67
C ASP A 201 -15.44 -13.35 10.32
N GLY A 202 -14.27 -13.90 9.94
CA GLY A 202 -14.10 -15.34 9.65
C GLY A 202 -14.73 -15.83 8.35
N THR A 203 -15.22 -14.94 7.50
CA THR A 203 -15.82 -15.25 6.20
C THR A 203 -15.16 -14.49 5.07
N VAL A 204 -15.37 -14.93 3.82
CA VAL A 204 -14.78 -14.30 2.63
C VAL A 204 -15.80 -14.19 1.50
N ILE A 205 -15.74 -13.09 0.76
CA ILE A 205 -16.51 -12.86 -0.45
C ILE A 205 -15.60 -12.49 -1.62
N ASP A 206 -15.95 -12.94 -2.82
CA ASP A 206 -15.34 -12.46 -4.04
C ASP A 206 -15.87 -11.06 -4.37
N ILE A 207 -14.97 -10.20 -4.80
CA ILE A 207 -15.28 -8.82 -5.16
C ILE A 207 -14.76 -8.48 -6.55
N THR A 208 -15.30 -7.42 -7.09
CA THR A 208 -14.73 -6.67 -8.21
C THR A 208 -14.29 -5.30 -7.71
N TRP A 209 -13.24 -4.75 -8.32
CA TRP A 209 -12.78 -3.42 -8.01
C TRP A 209 -12.40 -2.65 -9.27
N SER A 210 -12.51 -1.34 -9.19
CA SER A 210 -12.12 -0.41 -10.24
C SER A 210 -11.62 0.89 -9.63
N VAL A 211 -11.01 1.73 -10.45
CA VAL A 211 -10.72 3.12 -10.08
C VAL A 211 -11.61 4.02 -10.93
N ASP A 212 -12.48 4.75 -10.27
CA ASP A 212 -13.37 5.70 -10.91
C ASP A 212 -13.10 7.11 -10.37
N ASN A 213 -12.85 8.06 -11.29
CA ASN A 213 -12.50 9.44 -10.94
C ASN A 213 -11.39 9.58 -9.87
N GLY A 214 -10.44 8.63 -9.84
CA GLY A 214 -9.32 8.62 -8.90
C GLY A 214 -9.63 8.02 -7.53
N VAL A 215 -10.80 7.42 -7.33
CA VAL A 215 -11.16 6.71 -6.10
C VAL A 215 -11.33 5.21 -6.36
N LEU A 216 -10.97 4.41 -5.37
CA LEU A 216 -11.16 2.97 -5.40
C LEU A 216 -12.64 2.64 -5.15
N VAL A 217 -13.25 1.91 -6.07
CA VAL A 217 -14.61 1.41 -5.98
C VAL A 217 -14.58 -0.10 -5.82
N ILE A 218 -15.28 -0.63 -4.82
CA ILE A 218 -15.32 -2.06 -4.50
C ILE A 218 -16.78 -2.52 -4.50
N LYS A 219 -17.06 -3.58 -5.25
CA LYS A 219 -18.38 -4.17 -5.38
C LYS A 219 -18.30 -5.68 -5.16
N ASP A 220 -19.40 -6.28 -4.76
CA ASP A 220 -19.55 -7.73 -4.87
C ASP A 220 -19.71 -8.18 -6.34
N THR A 221 -19.81 -9.46 -6.57
CA THR A 221 -20.00 -10.03 -7.93
C THR A 221 -21.34 -9.66 -8.56
N ASP A 222 -22.31 -9.22 -7.79
CA ASP A 222 -23.62 -8.74 -8.25
C ASP A 222 -23.62 -7.23 -8.54
N GLY A 223 -22.49 -6.55 -8.29
CA GLY A 223 -22.35 -5.11 -8.49
C GLY A 223 -22.87 -4.23 -7.36
N LYS A 224 -23.18 -4.82 -6.19
CA LYS A 224 -23.62 -4.10 -5.00
C LYS A 224 -22.41 -3.62 -4.19
N ASP A 225 -22.61 -2.58 -3.41
CA ASP A 225 -21.59 -2.10 -2.47
C ASP A 225 -21.33 -3.14 -1.38
N VAL A 226 -20.05 -3.35 -1.04
CA VAL A 226 -19.67 -4.19 0.09
C VAL A 226 -19.46 -3.35 1.34
N ASN A 227 -19.80 -3.91 2.50
CA ASN A 227 -19.55 -3.28 3.79
C ASN A 227 -18.37 -3.96 4.48
N PHE A 228 -17.49 -3.15 5.02
CA PHE A 228 -16.40 -3.56 5.90
C PHE A 228 -16.88 -3.55 7.34
N ASN A 229 -16.35 -4.42 8.18
CA ASN A 229 -16.51 -4.24 9.62
C ASN A 229 -15.65 -3.10 10.11
N VAL A 230 -16.14 -2.34 11.10
CA VAL A 230 -15.40 -1.24 11.70
C VAL A 230 -14.09 -1.75 12.31
N GLY A 231 -12.97 -1.19 11.90
CA GLY A 231 -11.63 -1.58 12.36
C GLY A 231 -10.55 -1.37 11.30
N THR A 232 -9.38 -1.92 11.57
CA THR A 232 -8.22 -1.81 10.67
C THR A 232 -8.34 -2.74 9.48
N THR A 233 -7.92 -2.28 8.31
CA THR A 233 -7.92 -3.06 7.07
C THR A 233 -6.49 -3.27 6.57
N TRP A 234 -6.13 -4.52 6.28
CA TRP A 234 -4.95 -4.84 5.50
C TRP A 234 -5.33 -4.90 4.02
N ILE A 235 -4.53 -4.27 3.15
CA ILE A 235 -4.75 -4.30 1.72
C ILE A 235 -3.57 -5.00 1.06
N GLY A 236 -3.81 -6.18 0.50
CA GLY A 236 -2.89 -6.91 -0.34
C GLY A 236 -3.14 -6.59 -1.80
N TYR A 237 -2.09 -6.15 -2.51
CA TYR A 237 -2.17 -5.81 -3.93
C TYR A 237 -1.27 -6.73 -4.72
N ALA A 238 -1.84 -7.57 -5.56
CA ALA A 238 -1.15 -8.67 -6.21
C ALA A 238 -1.39 -8.71 -7.72
N SER A 239 -0.50 -9.44 -8.41
CA SER A 239 -0.65 -9.65 -9.86
C SER A 239 -1.72 -10.69 -10.14
N SER A 240 -2.67 -10.37 -11.01
CA SER A 240 -3.64 -11.32 -11.56
C SER A 240 -3.00 -12.37 -12.50
N ASN A 241 -1.72 -12.20 -12.86
CA ASN A 241 -1.01 -13.16 -13.71
C ASN A 241 -0.56 -14.41 -12.93
N ASN A 242 -0.63 -14.37 -11.59
CA ASN A 242 -0.16 -15.43 -10.69
C ASN A 242 -1.30 -15.94 -9.76
N GLY A 243 -2.53 -15.52 -10.00
CA GLY A 243 -3.70 -15.90 -9.23
C GLY A 243 -4.70 -16.71 -10.03
#